data_979a55ab11066b382d9bed8c69057ccd
#
_entry.id   979a55ab11066b382d9bed8c69057ccd
#
_cell.length_a   1.000
_cell.length_b   1.000
_cell.length_c   1.000
_cell.angle_alpha   90.00
_cell.angle_beta   90.00
_cell.angle_gamma   90.00
#
_symmetry.space_group_name_H-M   'P 1'
#
loop_
_entity.id
_entity.type
_entity.pdbx_description
1 polymer ?
#
loop_
_entity_poly.entity_id
_entity_poly.type
_entity_poly.pdbx_seq_one_letter_code
_entity_poly.pdbx_strand_id
1 'polypeptide(L)'
;MRRHGGIKHYGAARGRASHMAEGYTRAAAGNIGVCIGTSGPAGTDMITGLYSASADSIPILCITGQAPRARLHKEDFQAVDIESIAKPVTKMAVTVQEPALVPRVLQQAFHLMRSGRPGPVLIDLPFDVQMAEIEFDPDTYSSLPAYKPAATQAQIDKALDLLCAAKNR
;
A
#
# COMPACT_ATOMS: atom_id res chain seq x y z
N MET A 1 9.51 2.72 21.44
CA MET A 1 8.19 3.09 20.91
C MET A 1 8.00 4.60 21.07
N ARG A 2 7.82 5.35 19.99
CA ARG A 2 7.56 6.80 20.03
C ARG A 2 6.08 7.04 19.73
N ARG A 3 5.45 7.98 20.43
CA ARG A 3 4.06 8.38 20.17
C ARG A 3 4.06 9.83 19.71
N HIS A 4 3.48 10.08 18.54
CA HIS A 4 3.15 11.41 18.05
C HIS A 4 1.68 11.41 17.66
N GLY A 5 0.87 12.26 18.30
CA GLY A 5 -0.53 12.47 17.93
C GLY A 5 -1.39 11.19 17.84
N GLY A 6 -1.17 10.20 18.70
CA GLY A 6 -1.95 8.94 18.70
C GLY A 6 -1.42 7.83 17.79
N ILE A 7 -0.48 8.10 16.89
CA ILE A 7 0.12 7.09 16.01
C ILE A 7 1.23 6.35 16.75
N LYS A 8 1.18 5.01 16.74
CA LYS A 8 2.22 4.15 17.32
C LYS A 8 3.27 3.82 16.25
N HIS A 9 4.54 4.13 16.52
CA HIS A 9 5.66 3.82 15.65
C HIS A 9 6.50 2.69 16.21
N TYR A 10 6.84 1.72 15.38
CA TYR A 10 7.73 0.60 15.69
C TYR A 10 8.93 0.64 14.75
N GLY A 11 10.15 0.73 15.31
CA GLY A 11 11.37 0.59 14.52
C GLY A 11 11.57 -0.86 14.09
N ALA A 12 11.92 -1.07 12.83
CA ALA A 12 12.23 -2.38 12.26
C ALA A 12 13.48 -2.32 11.38
N ALA A 13 14.18 -3.44 11.23
CA ALA A 13 15.18 -3.57 10.20
C ALA A 13 14.49 -3.53 8.81
N ARG A 14 15.19 -3.01 7.80
CA ARG A 14 14.64 -2.64 6.47
C ARG A 14 13.61 -3.64 5.90
N GLY A 15 14.01 -4.86 5.58
CA GLY A 15 13.13 -5.87 4.99
C GLY A 15 12.03 -6.41 5.92
N ARG A 16 12.11 -6.14 7.22
CA ARG A 16 11.08 -6.60 8.16
C ARG A 16 9.87 -5.68 8.25
N ALA A 17 10.00 -4.41 7.83
CA ALA A 17 8.93 -3.43 7.97
C ALA A 17 7.67 -3.83 7.21
N SER A 18 7.80 -4.28 5.96
CA SER A 18 6.65 -4.72 5.14
C SER A 18 6.00 -5.98 5.69
N HIS A 19 6.78 -6.96 6.17
CA HIS A 19 6.23 -8.15 6.82
C HIS A 19 5.56 -7.84 8.15
N MET A 20 6.06 -6.87 8.93
CA MET A 20 5.38 -6.41 10.14
C MET A 20 4.05 -5.72 9.83
N ALA A 21 4.00 -4.90 8.77
CA ALA A 21 2.77 -4.28 8.30
C ALA A 21 1.75 -5.34 7.84
N GLU A 22 2.21 -6.34 7.10
CA GLU A 22 1.39 -7.48 6.68
C GLU A 22 0.82 -8.23 7.89
N GLY A 23 1.67 -8.59 8.86
CA GLY A 23 1.25 -9.25 10.10
C GLY A 23 0.22 -8.42 10.88
N TYR A 24 0.40 -7.10 10.95
CA TYR A 24 -0.57 -6.21 11.59
C TYR A 24 -1.93 -6.24 10.89
N THR A 25 -1.94 -6.24 9.55
CA THR A 25 -3.19 -6.34 8.78
C THR A 25 -3.89 -7.68 9.04
N ARG A 26 -3.14 -8.77 9.11
CA ARG A 26 -3.68 -10.12 9.38
C ARG A 26 -4.26 -10.28 10.79
N ALA A 27 -3.77 -9.50 11.75
CA ALA A 27 -4.13 -9.65 13.17
C ALA A 27 -5.59 -9.31 13.48
N ALA A 28 -6.25 -8.44 12.68
CA ALA A 28 -7.67 -8.12 12.88
C ALA A 28 -8.32 -7.59 11.60
N ALA A 29 -9.59 -7.90 11.43
CA ALA A 29 -10.39 -7.39 10.31
C ALA A 29 -10.46 -5.85 10.34
N GLY A 30 -10.24 -5.23 9.20
CA GLY A 30 -10.24 -3.78 9.05
C GLY A 30 -8.90 -3.09 9.32
N ASN A 31 -7.92 -3.78 9.89
CA ASN A 31 -6.57 -3.24 10.01
C ASN A 31 -5.94 -3.03 8.64
N ILE A 32 -5.14 -1.98 8.53
CA ILE A 32 -4.22 -1.77 7.40
C ILE A 32 -2.86 -1.40 7.99
N GLY A 33 -1.89 -2.28 7.77
CA GLY A 33 -0.51 -2.04 8.16
C GLY A 33 0.13 -1.00 7.26
N VAL A 34 0.88 -0.08 7.85
CA VAL A 34 1.66 0.92 7.14
C VAL A 34 3.12 0.72 7.46
N CYS A 35 3.98 0.69 6.45
CA CYS A 35 5.42 0.69 6.62
C CYS A 35 6.05 1.87 5.86
N ILE A 36 7.07 2.45 6.47
CA ILE A 36 7.79 3.60 5.90
C ILE A 36 9.28 3.25 5.85
N GLY A 37 9.89 3.49 4.71
CA GLY A 37 11.32 3.31 4.50
C GLY A 37 11.94 4.51 3.79
N THR A 38 13.26 4.63 3.91
CA THR A 38 14.02 5.62 3.14
C THR A 38 14.16 5.18 1.67
N SER A 39 14.74 6.03 0.85
CA SER A 39 15.08 5.74 -0.55
C SER A 39 16.06 4.56 -0.70
N GLY A 40 16.16 4.03 -1.91
CA GLY A 40 17.13 3.02 -2.30
C GLY A 40 16.90 1.66 -1.64
N PRO A 41 17.92 1.10 -0.94
CA PRO A 41 17.86 -0.27 -0.41
C PRO A 41 16.69 -0.54 0.53
N ALA A 42 16.20 0.45 1.26
CA ALA A 42 15.04 0.25 2.12
C ALA A 42 13.77 -0.04 1.32
N GLY A 43 13.58 0.66 0.20
CA GLY A 43 12.48 0.39 -0.72
C GLY A 43 12.57 -1.00 -1.36
N THR A 44 13.73 -1.35 -1.90
CA THR A 44 13.92 -2.67 -2.55
C THR A 44 13.80 -3.84 -1.56
N ASP A 45 14.27 -3.69 -0.32
CA ASP A 45 14.10 -4.71 0.72
C ASP A 45 12.62 -4.96 1.08
N MET A 46 11.74 -3.95 0.92
CA MET A 46 10.31 -4.10 1.20
C MET A 46 9.54 -4.84 0.09
N ILE A 47 10.10 -5.01 -1.10
CA ILE A 47 9.45 -5.67 -2.25
C ILE A 47 9.04 -7.11 -1.91
N THR A 48 9.87 -7.85 -1.16
CA THR A 48 9.54 -9.22 -0.74
C THR A 48 8.24 -9.27 0.05
N GLY A 49 8.06 -8.37 1.01
CA GLY A 49 6.81 -8.32 1.79
C GLY A 49 5.62 -7.79 0.98
N LEU A 50 5.84 -6.90 0.01
CA LEU A 50 4.79 -6.49 -0.94
C LEU A 50 4.34 -7.66 -1.81
N TYR A 51 5.27 -8.49 -2.29
CA TYR A 51 4.93 -9.70 -3.04
C TYR A 51 4.12 -10.69 -2.20
N SER A 52 4.54 -10.95 -0.95
CA SER A 52 3.80 -11.80 0.00
C SER A 52 2.38 -11.28 0.22
N ALA A 53 2.24 -10.00 0.51
CA ALA A 53 0.95 -9.36 0.71
C ALA A 53 0.05 -9.41 -0.55
N SER A 54 0.64 -9.25 -1.73
CA SER A 54 -0.08 -9.37 -3.02
C SER A 54 -0.56 -10.78 -3.27
N ALA A 55 0.28 -11.80 -3.04
CA ALA A 55 -0.07 -13.20 -3.22
C ALA A 55 -1.26 -13.62 -2.34
N ASP A 56 -1.28 -13.15 -1.08
CA ASP A 56 -2.30 -13.49 -0.10
C ASP A 56 -3.46 -12.48 -0.02
N SER A 57 -3.48 -11.48 -0.91
CA SER A 57 -4.54 -10.45 -0.95
C SER A 57 -4.63 -9.62 0.33
N ILE A 58 -3.49 -9.29 0.93
CA ILE A 58 -3.39 -8.52 2.16
C ILE A 58 -3.16 -7.04 1.83
N PRO A 59 -4.05 -6.12 2.24
CA PRO A 59 -3.84 -4.69 2.02
C PRO A 59 -2.79 -4.14 2.99
N ILE A 60 -1.71 -3.60 2.46
CA ILE A 60 -0.70 -2.84 3.20
C ILE A 60 -0.31 -1.59 2.43
N LEU A 61 0.00 -0.51 3.14
CA LEU A 61 0.53 0.72 2.58
C LEU A 61 2.03 0.78 2.83
N CYS A 62 2.80 0.83 1.75
CA CYS A 62 4.23 1.05 1.78
C CYS A 62 4.53 2.48 1.32
N ILE A 63 5.26 3.23 2.12
CA ILE A 63 5.70 4.58 1.78
C ILE A 63 7.23 4.58 1.73
N THR A 64 7.79 4.99 0.60
CA THR A 64 9.22 5.15 0.42
C THR A 64 9.61 6.62 0.29
N GLY A 65 10.76 6.98 0.81
CA GLY A 65 11.41 8.23 0.45
C GLY A 65 12.14 8.08 -0.89
N GLN A 66 12.37 9.22 -1.56
CA GLN A 66 13.07 9.25 -2.84
C GLN A 66 14.00 10.47 -2.91
N ALA A 67 14.96 10.43 -3.83
CA ALA A 67 15.76 11.59 -4.19
C ALA A 67 14.86 12.76 -4.65
N PRO A 68 15.32 14.02 -4.55
CA PRO A 68 14.55 15.15 -5.09
C PRO A 68 14.20 14.95 -6.56
N ARG A 69 13.04 15.43 -7.00
CA ARG A 69 12.54 15.29 -8.39
C ARG A 69 13.55 15.70 -9.46
N ALA A 70 14.33 16.75 -9.22
CA ALA A 70 15.38 17.21 -10.12
C ALA A 70 16.53 16.21 -10.32
N ARG A 71 16.64 15.20 -9.47
CA ARG A 71 17.69 14.17 -9.49
C ARG A 71 17.18 12.78 -9.83
N LEU A 72 15.88 12.62 -10.04
CA LEU A 72 15.30 11.36 -10.51
C LEU A 72 15.89 10.96 -11.87
N HIS A 73 16.14 9.68 -12.07
CA HIS A 73 16.71 9.09 -13.30
C HIS A 73 18.14 9.59 -13.65
N LYS A 74 18.90 10.11 -12.68
CA LYS A 74 20.24 10.67 -12.88
C LYS A 74 21.33 9.97 -12.06
N GLU A 75 21.23 8.68 -11.84
CA GLU A 75 22.21 7.89 -11.07
C GLU A 75 22.64 8.55 -9.73
N ASP A 76 21.71 9.27 -9.10
CA ASP A 76 21.96 9.91 -7.80
C ASP A 76 21.96 8.88 -6.67
N PHE A 77 22.55 9.25 -5.55
CA PHE A 77 22.63 8.39 -4.38
C PHE A 77 21.25 7.88 -3.95
N GLN A 78 21.08 6.58 -4.01
CA GLN A 78 19.84 5.87 -3.67
C GLN A 78 18.59 6.28 -4.50
N ALA A 79 18.76 6.90 -5.65
CA ALA A 79 17.67 7.22 -6.58
C ALA A 79 17.24 5.98 -7.39
N VAL A 80 16.65 5.01 -6.72
CA VAL A 80 16.14 3.77 -7.34
C VAL A 80 14.74 4.02 -7.90
N ASP A 81 14.46 3.54 -9.12
CA ASP A 81 13.11 3.54 -9.69
C ASP A 81 12.24 2.48 -8.99
N ILE A 82 11.91 2.77 -7.73
CA ILE A 82 11.13 1.86 -6.89
C ILE A 82 9.69 1.70 -7.38
N GLU A 83 9.16 2.70 -8.05
CA GLU A 83 7.83 2.64 -8.66
C GLU A 83 7.77 1.51 -9.70
N SER A 84 8.72 1.47 -10.64
CA SER A 84 8.77 0.41 -11.67
C SER A 84 9.02 -0.98 -11.07
N ILE A 85 9.87 -1.07 -10.05
CA ILE A 85 10.16 -2.33 -9.36
C ILE A 85 8.92 -2.86 -8.62
N ALA A 86 8.11 -1.98 -8.01
CA ALA A 86 6.96 -2.37 -7.22
C ALA A 86 5.68 -2.62 -8.05
N LYS A 87 5.58 -2.10 -9.27
CA LYS A 87 4.39 -2.26 -10.14
C LYS A 87 3.88 -3.71 -10.24
N PRO A 88 4.71 -4.72 -10.52
CA PRO A 88 4.23 -6.09 -10.69
C PRO A 88 3.74 -6.77 -9.39
N VAL A 89 4.04 -6.20 -8.24
CA VAL A 89 3.73 -6.79 -6.92
C VAL A 89 2.76 -5.93 -6.09
N THR A 90 2.18 -4.89 -6.68
CA THR A 90 1.25 -3.98 -6.01
C THR A 90 0.02 -3.70 -6.87
N LYS A 91 -1.05 -3.24 -6.26
CA LYS A 91 -2.22 -2.73 -6.98
C LYS A 91 -1.99 -1.32 -7.54
N MET A 92 -1.10 -0.57 -6.93
CA MET A 92 -0.65 0.74 -7.36
C MET A 92 0.75 0.97 -6.81
N ALA A 93 1.65 1.41 -7.68
CA ALA A 93 2.92 2.01 -7.30
C ALA A 93 3.01 3.36 -8.00
N VAL A 94 3.32 4.42 -7.25
CA VAL A 94 3.35 5.79 -7.78
C VAL A 94 4.39 6.63 -7.06
N THR A 95 5.19 7.36 -7.85
CA THR A 95 6.06 8.44 -7.35
C THR A 95 5.31 9.76 -7.45
N VAL A 96 5.05 10.41 -6.32
CA VAL A 96 4.25 11.64 -6.27
C VAL A 96 5.08 12.81 -6.78
N GLN A 97 4.70 13.37 -7.94
CA GLN A 97 5.42 14.47 -8.58
C GLN A 97 5.00 15.86 -8.07
N GLU A 98 3.76 16.00 -7.58
CA GLU A 98 3.21 17.28 -7.14
C GLU A 98 2.77 17.20 -5.67
N PRO A 99 3.28 18.07 -4.79
CA PRO A 99 2.94 18.04 -3.37
C PRO A 99 1.44 18.12 -3.09
N ALA A 100 0.70 18.94 -3.83
CA ALA A 100 -0.75 19.09 -3.69
C ALA A 100 -1.53 17.81 -3.98
N LEU A 101 -0.94 16.83 -4.68
CA LEU A 101 -1.59 15.54 -4.98
C LEU A 101 -1.46 14.51 -3.86
N VAL A 102 -0.61 14.73 -2.85
CA VAL A 102 -0.38 13.77 -1.75
C VAL A 102 -1.69 13.33 -1.09
N PRO A 103 -2.62 14.21 -0.70
CA PRO A 103 -3.88 13.80 -0.09
C PRO A 103 -4.73 12.92 -1.02
N ARG A 104 -4.79 13.27 -2.31
CA ARG A 104 -5.56 12.52 -3.32
C ARG A 104 -4.95 11.15 -3.58
N VAL A 105 -3.63 11.05 -3.65
CA VAL A 105 -2.92 9.77 -3.84
C VAL A 105 -3.16 8.85 -2.65
N LEU A 106 -3.13 9.37 -1.42
CA LEU A 106 -3.47 8.61 -0.22
C LEU A 106 -4.93 8.12 -0.25
N GLN A 107 -5.88 8.99 -0.63
CA GLN A 107 -7.28 8.63 -0.77
C GLN A 107 -7.47 7.47 -1.78
N GLN A 108 -6.81 7.56 -2.94
CA GLN A 108 -6.82 6.53 -3.96
C GLN A 108 -6.17 5.23 -3.48
N ALA A 109 -5.05 5.32 -2.75
CA ALA A 109 -4.36 4.17 -2.18
C ALA A 109 -5.27 3.38 -1.25
N PHE A 110 -5.92 4.04 -0.29
CA PHE A 110 -6.85 3.39 0.64
C PHE A 110 -8.09 2.82 -0.04
N HIS A 111 -8.55 3.44 -1.12
CA HIS A 111 -9.63 2.89 -1.94
C HIS A 111 -9.18 1.60 -2.65
N LEU A 112 -8.06 1.65 -3.37
CA LEU A 112 -7.56 0.52 -4.15
C LEU A 112 -7.17 -0.67 -3.29
N MET A 113 -6.51 -0.44 -2.15
CA MET A 113 -6.13 -1.51 -1.23
C MET A 113 -7.31 -2.37 -0.79
N ARG A 114 -8.51 -1.79 -0.68
CA ARG A 114 -9.71 -2.43 -0.13
C ARG A 114 -10.75 -2.81 -1.18
N SER A 115 -10.63 -2.32 -2.42
CA SER A 115 -11.61 -2.53 -3.48
C SER A 115 -11.28 -3.78 -4.32
N GLY A 116 -12.29 -4.56 -4.67
CA GLY A 116 -12.13 -5.80 -5.42
C GLY A 116 -11.30 -6.81 -4.62
N ARG A 117 -10.31 -7.45 -5.26
CA ARG A 117 -9.30 -8.25 -4.57
C ARG A 117 -8.39 -7.30 -3.77
N PRO A 118 -8.32 -7.38 -2.44
CA PRO A 118 -7.42 -6.56 -1.65
C PRO A 118 -5.96 -6.77 -2.03
N GLY A 119 -5.11 -5.80 -1.75
CA GLY A 119 -3.69 -5.94 -2.02
C GLY A 119 -2.88 -4.69 -1.66
N PRO A 120 -1.55 -4.79 -1.73
CA PRO A 120 -0.65 -3.74 -1.30
C PRO A 120 -0.59 -2.57 -2.28
N VAL A 121 -0.19 -1.42 -1.75
CA VAL A 121 0.09 -0.19 -2.50
C VAL A 121 1.43 0.38 -2.06
N LEU A 122 2.20 0.94 -3.00
CA LEU A 122 3.41 1.70 -2.72
C LEU A 122 3.23 3.15 -3.17
N ILE A 123 3.58 4.08 -2.28
CA ILE A 123 3.68 5.51 -2.57
C ILE A 123 5.13 5.93 -2.34
N ASP A 124 5.76 6.46 -3.37
CA ASP A 124 7.13 6.97 -3.33
C ASP A 124 7.10 8.50 -3.26
N LEU A 125 7.75 9.06 -2.24
CA LEU A 125 7.71 10.49 -1.94
C LEU A 125 9.10 11.12 -2.13
N PRO A 126 9.34 11.88 -3.20
CA PRO A 126 10.56 12.66 -3.38
C PRO A 126 10.80 13.62 -2.21
N PHE A 127 12.06 13.82 -1.86
CA PHE A 127 12.46 14.63 -0.70
C PHE A 127 11.89 16.05 -0.75
N ASP A 128 11.93 16.68 -1.91
CA ASP A 128 11.39 18.03 -2.12
C ASP A 128 9.85 18.09 -2.04
N VAL A 129 9.16 17.00 -2.37
CA VAL A 129 7.71 16.85 -2.15
C VAL A 129 7.40 16.71 -0.66
N GLN A 130 8.24 15.98 0.11
CA GLN A 130 8.07 15.84 1.56
C GLN A 130 8.29 17.15 2.32
N MET A 131 9.14 18.05 1.80
CA MET A 131 9.48 19.34 2.41
C MET A 131 8.53 20.46 2.00
N ALA A 132 7.69 20.24 1.01
CA ALA A 132 6.75 21.25 0.54
C ALA A 132 5.57 21.44 1.51
N GLU A 133 5.13 22.66 1.65
CA GLU A 133 3.90 23.00 2.36
C GLU A 133 2.73 23.02 1.36
N ILE A 134 1.58 22.51 1.78
CA ILE A 134 0.34 22.51 1.00
C ILE A 134 -0.81 23.02 1.87
N GLU A 135 -1.76 23.69 1.25
CA GLU A 135 -3.03 23.95 1.88
C GLU A 135 -3.89 22.68 1.84
N PHE A 136 -4.30 22.19 3.00
CA PHE A 136 -5.11 20.99 3.13
C PHE A 136 -6.06 21.13 4.32
N ASP A 137 -7.35 20.99 4.05
CA ASP A 137 -8.36 20.96 5.09
C ASP A 137 -8.75 19.50 5.41
N PRO A 138 -8.36 18.96 6.57
CA PRO A 138 -8.69 17.60 6.96
C PRO A 138 -10.19 17.36 7.15
N ASP A 139 -10.98 18.39 7.42
CA ASP A 139 -12.42 18.25 7.64
C ASP A 139 -13.19 18.02 6.32
N THR A 140 -12.61 18.42 5.20
CA THR A 140 -13.15 18.13 3.86
C THR A 140 -12.69 16.79 3.30
N TYR A 141 -11.72 16.13 3.95
CA TYR A 141 -11.21 14.84 3.51
C TYR A 141 -12.19 13.71 3.80
N SER A 142 -12.60 13.00 2.78
CA SER A 142 -13.46 11.81 2.89
C SER A 142 -12.78 10.61 2.22
N SER A 143 -12.91 9.43 2.84
CA SER A 143 -12.43 8.20 2.21
C SER A 143 -13.37 7.78 1.08
N LEU A 144 -12.79 7.33 -0.05
CA LEU A 144 -13.58 6.74 -1.12
C LEU A 144 -14.16 5.39 -0.67
N PRO A 145 -15.41 5.08 -1.05
CA PRO A 145 -16.02 3.80 -0.71
C PRO A 145 -15.26 2.64 -1.34
N ALA A 146 -15.07 1.57 -0.58
CA ALA A 146 -14.44 0.36 -1.10
C ALA A 146 -15.47 -0.47 -1.89
N TYR A 147 -15.13 -0.85 -3.12
CA TYR A 147 -15.94 -1.76 -3.92
C TYR A 147 -15.69 -3.21 -3.49
N LYS A 148 -16.74 -3.89 -3.03
CA LYS A 148 -16.72 -5.30 -2.67
C LYS A 148 -17.64 -6.06 -3.62
N PRO A 149 -17.09 -6.86 -4.57
CA PRO A 149 -17.91 -7.67 -5.44
C PRO A 149 -18.69 -8.71 -4.61
N ALA A 150 -19.93 -8.94 -4.96
CA ALA A 150 -20.77 -9.98 -4.39
C ALA A 150 -21.19 -10.95 -5.49
N ALA A 151 -21.32 -12.23 -5.14
CA ALA A 151 -21.85 -13.23 -6.07
C ALA A 151 -23.33 -12.97 -6.37
N THR A 152 -23.76 -13.21 -7.59
CA THR A 152 -25.17 -13.23 -7.96
C THR A 152 -25.85 -14.49 -7.39
N GLN A 153 -27.18 -14.45 -7.20
CA GLN A 153 -27.91 -15.61 -6.71
C GLN A 153 -27.66 -16.85 -7.61
N ALA A 154 -27.66 -16.68 -8.92
CA ALA A 154 -27.40 -17.79 -9.87
C ALA A 154 -25.99 -18.41 -9.72
N GLN A 155 -24.99 -17.61 -9.35
CA GLN A 155 -23.64 -18.13 -9.05
C GLN A 155 -23.60 -18.89 -7.73
N ILE A 156 -24.36 -18.44 -6.72
CA ILE A 156 -24.48 -19.11 -5.44
C ILE A 156 -25.18 -20.46 -5.62
N ASP A 157 -26.31 -20.48 -6.33
CA ASP A 157 -27.08 -21.69 -6.58
C ASP A 157 -26.24 -22.75 -7.34
N LYS A 158 -25.52 -22.31 -8.39
CA LYS A 158 -24.62 -23.20 -9.12
C LYS A 158 -23.49 -23.76 -8.25
N ALA A 159 -22.94 -22.94 -7.34
CA ALA A 159 -21.90 -23.41 -6.42
C ALA A 159 -22.46 -24.43 -5.42
N LEU A 160 -23.68 -24.21 -4.93
CA LEU A 160 -24.37 -25.16 -4.04
C LEU A 160 -24.66 -26.49 -4.75
N ASP A 161 -25.14 -26.45 -5.98
CA ASP A 161 -25.38 -27.68 -6.78
C ASP A 161 -24.10 -28.51 -6.95
N LEU A 162 -22.97 -27.85 -7.25
CA LEU A 162 -21.67 -28.51 -7.38
C LEU A 162 -21.19 -29.11 -6.07
N LEU A 163 -21.37 -28.40 -4.95
CA LEU A 163 -20.99 -28.89 -3.62
C LEU A 163 -21.86 -30.07 -3.19
N CYS A 164 -23.17 -30.02 -3.47
CA CYS A 164 -24.10 -31.13 -3.18
C CYS A 164 -23.83 -32.38 -4.03
N ALA A 165 -23.39 -32.18 -5.25
CA ALA A 165 -23.06 -33.29 -6.17
C ALA A 165 -21.67 -33.90 -5.94
N ALA A 166 -20.80 -33.25 -5.14
CA ALA A 166 -19.45 -33.74 -4.86
C ALA A 166 -19.48 -35.05 -4.05
N LYS A 167 -18.77 -36.08 -4.56
CA LYS A 167 -18.66 -37.39 -3.91
C LYS A 167 -17.69 -37.41 -2.72
N ASN A 168 -16.70 -36.53 -2.73
CA ASN A 168 -15.75 -36.36 -1.63
C ASN A 168 -16.02 -35.02 -0.96
N ARG A 169 -16.37 -35.03 0.31
CA ARG A 169 -16.61 -33.87 1.16
C ARG A 169 -15.46 -33.63 2.11
#